data_3570c6087c4df43ba893a19335c35144
#
_entry.id   3570c6087c4df43ba893a19335c35144
#
_cell.length_a   1.000
_cell.length_b   1.000
_cell.length_c   1.000
_cell.angle_alpha   90.00
_cell.angle_beta   90.00
_cell.angle_gamma   90.00
#
_symmetry.space_group_name_H-M   'P 1'
#
loop_
_entity.id
_entity.type
_entity.pdbx_description
1 polymer ?
#
loop_
_entity_poly.entity_id
_entity_poly.type
_entity_poly.pdbx_seq_one_letter_code
_entity_poly.pdbx_strand_id
1 'polypeptide(L)'
;MIIVQKHREDELEKLMKSDTIWNCGQCMSCKTRCPRENTPGMVIQALRKVSQETGLFVHSAKGRQQLKIKRTVGDNILGLGYCVHPDTLIPELHPEQGTVWEWIYENRKEVYDRLGANMYREGAGAVRKIDEESMEELRAIFRETGGDRMFQLIEYYCEE
;
A
#
# COMPACT_ATOMS: atom_id res chain seq x y z
N MET A 1 -5.77 22.08 8.19
CA MET A 1 -4.68 21.13 7.94
C MET A 1 -3.37 21.74 8.43
N ILE A 2 -2.94 21.32 9.61
CA ILE A 2 -1.85 21.92 10.41
C ILE A 2 -0.45 21.55 9.87
N ILE A 3 -0.38 20.51 9.03
CA ILE A 3 0.88 19.89 8.56
C ILE A 3 1.78 20.84 7.76
N VAL A 4 1.21 21.78 7.02
CA VAL A 4 1.96 22.65 6.09
C VAL A 4 2.58 23.89 6.78
N GLN A 5 2.26 24.11 8.06
CA GLN A 5 2.75 25.29 8.81
C GLN A 5 3.98 25.02 9.68
N LYS A 6 4.43 23.78 9.78
CA LYS A 6 5.61 23.40 10.56
C LYS A 6 6.85 23.42 9.67
N HIS A 7 7.67 24.45 9.84
CA HIS A 7 8.84 24.71 8.99
C HIS A 7 10.18 24.34 9.63
N ARG A 8 10.18 23.78 10.85
CA ARG A 8 11.41 23.41 11.54
C ARG A 8 11.74 21.95 11.28
N GLU A 9 13.00 21.64 11.05
CA GLU A 9 13.47 20.26 10.75
C GLU A 9 13.08 19.27 11.85
N ASP A 10 13.21 19.65 13.12
CA ASP A 10 12.82 18.84 14.27
C ASP A 10 11.31 18.56 14.34
N GLU A 11 10.48 19.45 13.85
CA GLU A 11 9.03 19.28 13.76
C GLU A 11 8.63 18.40 12.59
N LEU A 12 9.33 18.49 11.46
CA LEU A 12 9.12 17.61 10.32
C LEU A 12 9.50 16.16 10.65
N GLU A 13 10.62 15.96 11.33
CA GLU A 13 11.03 14.63 11.78
C GLU A 13 10.00 14.01 12.74
N LYS A 14 9.52 14.77 13.73
CA LYS A 14 8.46 14.33 14.64
C LYS A 14 7.17 13.98 13.88
N LEU A 15 6.83 14.77 12.85
CA LEU A 15 5.67 14.51 12.01
C LEU A 15 5.83 13.21 11.23
N MET A 16 7.00 12.95 10.64
CA MET A 16 7.29 11.75 9.88
C MET A 16 7.33 10.47 10.75
N LYS A 17 7.65 10.60 12.05
CA LYS A 17 7.58 9.52 13.04
C LYS A 17 6.16 9.26 13.56
N SER A 18 5.21 10.15 13.28
CA SER A 18 3.86 10.05 13.83
C SER A 18 2.90 9.34 12.89
N ASP A 19 1.77 8.85 13.42
CA ASP A 19 0.67 8.29 12.62
C ASP A 19 -0.04 9.33 11.74
N THR A 20 0.23 10.61 11.94
CA THR A 20 -0.51 11.72 11.30
C THR A 20 -0.45 11.67 9.77
N ILE A 21 0.75 11.45 9.20
CA ILE A 21 0.90 11.36 7.74
C ILE A 21 0.25 10.10 7.18
N TRP A 22 0.13 9.04 7.98
CA TRP A 22 -0.45 7.75 7.59
C TRP A 22 -1.98 7.70 7.65
N ASN A 23 -2.62 8.70 8.29
CA ASN A 23 -4.08 8.82 8.31
C ASN A 23 -4.70 9.30 6.98
N CYS A 24 -3.90 9.78 6.04
CA CYS A 24 -4.38 10.24 4.76
C CYS A 24 -4.76 9.07 3.85
N GLY A 25 -6.01 8.97 3.41
CA GLY A 25 -6.49 7.95 2.47
C GLY A 25 -6.11 8.17 1.00
N GLN A 26 -5.30 9.20 0.70
CA GLN A 26 -4.84 9.55 -0.66
C GLN A 26 -5.97 9.74 -1.71
N CYS A 27 -7.19 10.04 -1.26
CA CYS A 27 -8.36 10.19 -2.13
C CYS A 27 -8.35 11.46 -3.00
N MET A 28 -7.36 12.35 -2.81
CA MET A 28 -7.16 13.61 -3.54
C MET A 28 -8.31 14.63 -3.48
N SER A 29 -9.35 14.39 -2.67
CA SER A 29 -10.47 15.34 -2.47
C SER A 29 -10.01 16.72 -1.99
N CYS A 30 -8.88 16.79 -1.29
CA CYS A 30 -8.29 18.06 -0.86
C CYS A 30 -7.83 18.92 -2.04
N LYS A 31 -7.43 18.31 -3.17
CA LYS A 31 -7.05 19.04 -4.39
C LYS A 31 -8.29 19.66 -5.05
N THR A 32 -9.32 18.85 -5.25
CA THR A 32 -10.55 19.29 -5.97
C THR A 32 -11.34 20.35 -5.20
N ARG A 33 -11.24 20.38 -3.87
CA ARG A 33 -11.96 21.32 -3.00
C ARG A 33 -11.15 22.54 -2.60
N CYS A 34 -9.89 22.65 -2.98
CA CYS A 34 -9.05 23.75 -2.56
C CYS A 34 -9.24 24.97 -3.49
N PRO A 35 -9.77 26.11 -2.99
CA PRO A 35 -9.94 27.31 -3.81
C PRO A 35 -8.63 27.97 -4.23
N ARG A 36 -7.51 27.55 -3.63
CA ARG A 36 -6.14 28.03 -3.93
C ARG A 36 -5.32 27.03 -4.73
N GLU A 37 -5.95 26.00 -5.29
CA GLU A 37 -5.33 24.94 -6.08
C GLU A 37 -4.17 24.19 -5.37
N ASN A 38 -4.12 24.22 -4.04
CA ASN A 38 -3.13 23.48 -3.27
C ASN A 38 -3.40 21.96 -3.35
N THR A 39 -2.33 21.17 -3.27
CA THR A 39 -2.39 19.71 -3.32
C THR A 39 -1.82 19.06 -2.05
N PRO A 40 -2.48 19.22 -0.89
CA PRO A 40 -1.94 18.70 0.38
C PRO A 40 -1.72 17.19 0.38
N GLY A 41 -2.52 16.43 -0.36
CA GLY A 41 -2.33 14.99 -0.53
C GLY A 41 -0.97 14.64 -1.15
N MET A 42 -0.47 15.45 -2.09
CA MET A 42 0.86 15.24 -2.68
C MET A 42 1.99 15.50 -1.67
N VAL A 43 1.83 16.51 -0.79
CA VAL A 43 2.78 16.77 0.29
C VAL A 43 2.84 15.58 1.24
N ILE A 44 1.69 15.01 1.61
CA ILE A 44 1.65 13.80 2.44
C ILE A 44 2.36 12.63 1.77
N GLN A 45 2.14 12.41 0.47
CA GLN A 45 2.83 11.35 -0.26
C GLN A 45 4.35 11.54 -0.26
N ALA A 46 4.82 12.78 -0.47
CA ALA A 46 6.25 13.10 -0.40
C ALA A 46 6.82 12.84 1.01
N LEU A 47 6.11 13.24 2.07
CA LEU A 47 6.53 12.98 3.46
C LEU A 47 6.56 11.48 3.78
N ARG A 48 5.60 10.69 3.30
CA ARG A 48 5.62 9.23 3.46
C ARG A 48 6.81 8.61 2.74
N LYS A 49 7.13 9.08 1.53
CA LYS A 49 8.29 8.61 0.79
C LYS A 49 9.58 8.89 1.56
N VAL A 50 9.77 10.12 2.04
CA VAL A 50 10.94 10.49 2.86
C VAL A 50 10.99 9.64 4.14
N SER A 51 9.86 9.52 4.86
CA SER A 51 9.78 8.68 6.07
C SER A 51 10.18 7.22 5.81
N GLN A 52 9.83 6.68 4.65
CA GLN A 52 10.19 5.34 4.21
C GLN A 52 11.68 5.22 3.88
N GLU A 53 12.22 6.18 3.11
CA GLU A 53 13.63 6.20 2.71
C GLU A 53 14.60 6.42 3.88
N THR A 54 14.15 7.13 4.93
CA THR A 54 14.93 7.42 6.14
C THR A 54 14.67 6.47 7.30
N GLY A 55 13.76 5.49 7.14
CA GLY A 55 13.41 4.56 8.22
C GLY A 55 12.51 5.14 9.32
N LEU A 56 12.14 6.41 9.26
CA LEU A 56 11.35 7.06 10.32
C LEU A 56 9.96 6.44 10.52
N PHE A 57 9.43 5.76 9.52
CA PHE A 57 8.15 5.06 9.58
C PHE A 57 8.07 3.98 10.67
N VAL A 58 9.20 3.43 11.11
CA VAL A 58 9.24 2.39 12.17
C VAL A 58 8.68 2.88 13.50
N HIS A 59 8.73 4.20 13.73
CA HIS A 59 8.17 4.82 14.93
C HIS A 59 6.64 5.01 14.88
N SER A 60 6.01 4.81 13.69
CA SER A 60 4.57 4.91 13.50
C SER A 60 3.94 3.53 13.41
N ALA A 61 2.96 3.22 14.25
CA ALA A 61 2.22 1.96 14.16
C ALA A 61 1.50 1.82 12.80
N LYS A 62 0.84 2.89 12.36
CA LYS A 62 0.17 2.92 11.03
C LYS A 62 1.16 2.90 9.88
N GLY A 63 2.35 3.49 10.04
CA GLY A 63 3.42 3.41 9.05
C GLY A 63 3.86 1.97 8.82
N ARG A 64 4.17 1.24 9.88
CA ARG A 64 4.53 -0.18 9.80
C ARG A 64 3.43 -1.03 9.16
N GLN A 65 2.18 -0.86 9.59
CA GLN A 65 1.03 -1.60 9.04
C GLN A 65 0.85 -1.34 7.53
N GLN A 66 0.84 -0.08 7.11
CA GLN A 66 0.67 0.27 5.70
C GLN A 66 1.83 -0.23 4.82
N LEU A 67 3.05 -0.20 5.32
CA LEU A 67 4.19 -0.71 4.56
C LEU A 67 4.20 -2.24 4.49
N LYS A 68 3.74 -2.92 5.53
CA LYS A 68 3.53 -4.38 5.50
C LYS A 68 2.52 -4.79 4.42
N ILE A 69 1.36 -4.11 4.37
CA ILE A 69 0.37 -4.33 3.30
C ILE A 69 0.96 -4.00 1.92
N LYS A 70 1.68 -2.89 1.80
CA LYS A 70 2.35 -2.51 0.56
C LYS A 70 3.32 -3.59 0.08
N ARG A 71 4.06 -4.22 1.00
CA ARG A 71 4.95 -5.33 0.68
C ARG A 71 4.17 -6.54 0.16
N THR A 72 3.12 -6.96 0.87
CA THR A 72 2.27 -8.08 0.44
C THR A 72 1.64 -7.83 -0.94
N VAL A 73 1.12 -6.61 -1.17
CA VAL A 73 0.57 -6.23 -2.49
C VAL A 73 1.65 -6.27 -3.58
N GLY A 74 2.85 -5.81 -3.29
CA GLY A 74 3.98 -5.87 -4.22
C GLY A 74 4.40 -7.29 -4.55
N ASP A 75 4.48 -8.18 -3.56
CA ASP A 75 4.77 -9.60 -3.76
C ASP A 75 3.69 -10.28 -4.63
N ASN A 76 2.41 -9.93 -4.43
CA ASN A 76 1.31 -10.41 -5.28
C ASN A 76 1.48 -9.93 -6.74
N ILE A 77 1.81 -8.66 -6.94
CA ILE A 77 2.05 -8.12 -8.29
C ILE A 77 3.20 -8.86 -8.96
N LEU A 78 4.32 -9.05 -8.27
CA LEU A 78 5.52 -9.70 -8.82
C LEU A 78 5.35 -11.21 -9.01
N GLY A 79 4.47 -11.85 -8.23
CA GLY A 79 4.21 -13.28 -8.30
C GLY A 79 3.07 -13.67 -9.23
N LEU A 80 2.01 -12.86 -9.26
CA LEU A 80 0.74 -13.19 -9.91
C LEU A 80 0.34 -12.22 -11.05
N GLY A 81 0.95 -11.05 -11.11
CA GLY A 81 0.53 -9.96 -12.01
C GLY A 81 -0.70 -9.18 -11.51
N TYR A 82 -1.17 -9.43 -10.28
CA TYR A 82 -2.35 -8.80 -9.68
C TYR A 82 -2.02 -8.18 -8.33
N CYS A 83 -2.49 -6.96 -8.08
CA CYS A 83 -2.25 -6.27 -6.81
C CYS A 83 -3.01 -6.89 -5.63
N VAL A 84 -4.19 -7.42 -5.85
CA VAL A 84 -5.01 -8.09 -4.84
C VAL A 84 -5.59 -9.37 -5.41
N HIS A 85 -5.37 -10.47 -4.71
CA HIS A 85 -6.03 -11.74 -4.95
C HIS A 85 -6.67 -12.21 -3.63
N PRO A 86 -7.90 -12.74 -3.64
CA PRO A 86 -8.58 -13.10 -2.40
C PRO A 86 -7.85 -14.14 -1.55
N ASP A 87 -7.02 -14.97 -2.17
CA ASP A 87 -6.26 -16.02 -1.47
C ASP A 87 -4.92 -15.54 -0.89
N THR A 88 -4.48 -14.32 -1.21
CA THR A 88 -3.12 -13.85 -0.86
C THR A 88 -3.08 -12.82 0.27
N LEU A 89 -4.21 -12.21 0.61
CA LEU A 89 -4.28 -11.29 1.76
C LEU A 89 -4.77 -12.03 3.01
N ILE A 90 -3.91 -12.89 3.54
CA ILE A 90 -4.19 -13.82 4.64
C ILE A 90 -4.37 -13.04 5.95
N PRO A 91 -5.48 -13.26 6.72
CA PRO A 91 -5.76 -12.54 7.97
C PRO A 91 -4.64 -12.62 9.00
N GLU A 92 -3.98 -13.76 9.12
CA GLU A 92 -2.88 -14.00 10.05
C GLU A 92 -1.66 -13.09 9.78
N LEU A 93 -1.45 -12.71 8.51
CA LEU A 93 -0.41 -11.77 8.13
C LEU A 93 -0.82 -10.31 8.36
N HIS A 94 -2.13 -10.05 8.40
CA HIS A 94 -2.70 -8.70 8.47
C HIS A 94 -3.81 -8.59 9.53
N PRO A 95 -3.51 -8.88 10.82
CA PRO A 95 -4.51 -8.83 11.89
C PRO A 95 -5.11 -7.41 12.09
N GLU A 96 -4.40 -6.38 11.62
CA GLU A 96 -4.88 -5.00 11.63
C GLU A 96 -6.10 -4.74 10.73
N GLN A 97 -6.42 -5.65 9.82
CA GLN A 97 -7.64 -5.57 8.99
C GLN A 97 -8.91 -5.94 9.76
N GLY A 98 -8.76 -6.64 10.89
CA GLY A 98 -9.84 -6.96 11.82
C GLY A 98 -10.80 -8.03 11.36
N THR A 99 -11.80 -8.30 12.21
CA THR A 99 -12.74 -9.44 12.08
C THR A 99 -13.61 -9.40 10.82
N VAL A 100 -13.88 -8.21 10.26
CA VAL A 100 -14.61 -8.10 9.00
C VAL A 100 -13.80 -8.69 7.85
N TRP A 101 -12.49 -8.47 7.85
CA TRP A 101 -11.61 -9.06 6.85
C TRP A 101 -11.48 -10.58 7.02
N GLU A 102 -11.38 -11.07 8.26
CA GLU A 102 -11.40 -12.50 8.57
C GLU A 102 -12.64 -13.18 7.97
N TRP A 103 -13.82 -12.59 8.23
CA TRP A 103 -15.08 -13.10 7.68
C TRP A 103 -15.10 -13.05 6.14
N ILE A 104 -14.64 -11.97 5.50
CA ILE A 104 -14.54 -11.86 4.03
C ILE A 104 -13.61 -12.96 3.49
N TYR A 105 -12.48 -13.18 4.13
CA TYR A 105 -11.51 -14.19 3.70
C TYR A 105 -12.08 -15.61 3.80
N GLU A 106 -12.75 -15.94 4.87
CA GLU A 106 -13.40 -17.25 5.06
C GLU A 106 -14.52 -17.48 4.01
N ASN A 107 -15.29 -16.46 3.70
CA ASN A 107 -16.42 -16.53 2.77
C ASN A 107 -16.09 -15.98 1.36
N ARG A 108 -14.82 -15.86 1.02
CA ARG A 108 -14.35 -15.13 -0.17
C ARG A 108 -14.96 -15.58 -1.49
N LYS A 109 -15.20 -16.87 -1.68
CA LYS A 109 -15.83 -17.37 -2.91
C LYS A 109 -17.24 -16.81 -3.10
N GLU A 110 -18.05 -16.87 -2.06
CA GLU A 110 -19.41 -16.35 -2.08
C GLU A 110 -19.45 -14.84 -2.23
N VAL A 111 -18.60 -14.13 -1.48
CA VAL A 111 -18.51 -12.66 -1.51
C VAL A 111 -18.12 -12.18 -2.90
N TYR A 112 -17.10 -12.77 -3.51
CA TYR A 112 -16.64 -12.38 -4.85
C TYR A 112 -17.63 -12.77 -5.93
N ASP A 113 -18.29 -13.94 -5.84
CA ASP A 113 -19.38 -14.34 -6.75
C ASP A 113 -20.55 -13.35 -6.70
N ARG A 114 -20.95 -12.89 -5.52
CA ARG A 114 -22.02 -11.89 -5.34
C ARG A 114 -21.66 -10.52 -5.92
N LEU A 115 -20.37 -10.15 -5.90
CA LEU A 115 -19.86 -8.93 -6.52
C LEU A 115 -19.70 -9.06 -8.04
N GLY A 116 -20.02 -10.21 -8.62
CA GLY A 116 -19.86 -10.49 -10.04
C GLY A 116 -18.40 -10.76 -10.46
N ALA A 117 -17.51 -10.96 -9.51
CA ALA A 117 -16.12 -11.31 -9.76
C ALA A 117 -15.98 -12.84 -9.90
N ASN A 118 -15.74 -13.31 -11.11
CA ASN A 118 -15.61 -14.74 -11.44
C ASN A 118 -14.16 -15.24 -11.21
N MET A 119 -13.60 -15.00 -10.01
CA MET A 119 -12.16 -15.20 -9.76
C MET A 119 -11.74 -16.68 -9.75
N TYR A 120 -12.66 -17.59 -9.43
CA TYR A 120 -12.40 -19.04 -9.26
C TYR A 120 -12.94 -19.91 -10.39
N ARG A 121 -13.45 -19.31 -11.48
CA ARG A 121 -14.05 -19.99 -12.62
C ARG A 121 -13.40 -19.54 -13.92
N GLU A 122 -13.74 -20.18 -15.01
CA GLU A 122 -13.32 -19.78 -16.36
C GLU A 122 -14.29 -18.74 -16.97
N GLY A 123 -13.78 -17.94 -17.90
CA GLY A 123 -14.58 -16.99 -18.66
C GLY A 123 -14.41 -15.53 -18.23
N ALA A 124 -15.40 -14.70 -18.54
CA ALA A 124 -15.33 -13.26 -18.23
C ALA A 124 -15.24 -13.02 -16.74
N GLY A 125 -14.31 -12.14 -16.32
CA GLY A 125 -14.05 -11.82 -14.91
C GLY A 125 -13.16 -12.82 -14.16
N ALA A 126 -12.76 -13.93 -14.80
CA ALA A 126 -11.83 -14.88 -14.22
C ALA A 126 -10.42 -14.29 -14.09
N VAL A 127 -9.69 -14.74 -13.09
CA VAL A 127 -8.25 -14.44 -12.96
C VAL A 127 -7.51 -15.14 -14.10
N ARG A 128 -6.79 -14.36 -14.89
CA ARG A 128 -5.99 -14.88 -16.01
C ARG A 128 -4.57 -15.19 -15.51
N LYS A 129 -4.01 -16.27 -15.99
CA LYS A 129 -2.57 -16.49 -15.85
C LYS A 129 -1.85 -15.53 -16.80
N ILE A 130 -1.01 -14.69 -16.23
CA ILE A 130 -0.16 -13.78 -17.02
C ILE A 130 1.00 -14.60 -17.60
N ASP A 131 1.34 -14.35 -18.85
CA ASP A 131 2.48 -15.01 -19.49
C ASP A 131 3.80 -14.57 -18.88
N GLU A 132 4.83 -15.40 -18.98
CA GLU A 132 6.11 -15.15 -18.32
C GLU A 132 6.84 -13.95 -18.93
N GLU A 133 6.68 -13.68 -20.22
CA GLU A 133 7.30 -12.53 -20.88
C GLU A 133 6.76 -11.22 -20.27
N SER A 134 5.44 -11.08 -20.12
CA SER A 134 4.82 -9.93 -19.44
C SER A 134 5.22 -9.84 -17.97
N MET A 135 5.39 -10.96 -17.28
CA MET A 135 5.87 -10.98 -15.89
C MET A 135 7.32 -10.53 -15.76
N GLU A 136 8.18 -10.89 -16.72
CA GLU A 136 9.57 -10.42 -16.75
C GLU A 136 9.66 -8.92 -17.03
N GLU A 137 8.86 -8.40 -17.96
CA GLU A 137 8.75 -6.96 -18.20
C GLU A 137 8.29 -6.21 -16.93
N LEU A 138 7.28 -6.74 -16.24
CA LEU A 138 6.79 -6.17 -14.98
C LEU A 138 7.88 -6.12 -13.91
N ARG A 139 8.65 -7.20 -13.75
CA ARG A 139 9.78 -7.26 -12.82
C ARG A 139 10.89 -6.29 -13.21
N ALA A 140 11.16 -6.13 -14.52
CA ALA A 140 12.13 -5.16 -15.02
C ALA A 140 11.69 -3.73 -14.69
N ILE A 141 10.43 -3.37 -14.95
CA ILE A 141 9.85 -2.06 -14.57
C ILE A 141 10.00 -1.82 -13.07
N PHE A 142 9.73 -2.84 -12.25
CA PHE A 142 9.82 -2.73 -10.80
C PHE A 142 11.26 -2.43 -10.35
N ARG A 143 12.26 -3.10 -10.92
CA ARG A 143 13.69 -2.83 -10.66
C ARG A 143 14.09 -1.42 -11.10
N GLU A 144 13.80 -1.07 -12.35
CA GLU A 144 14.19 0.22 -12.94
C GLU A 144 13.55 1.43 -12.22
N THR A 145 12.36 1.25 -11.67
CA THR A 145 11.66 2.29 -10.89
C THR A 145 12.07 2.34 -9.42
N GLY A 146 12.98 1.46 -8.98
CA GLY A 146 13.49 1.41 -7.60
C GLY A 146 12.56 0.69 -6.63
N GLY A 147 11.65 -0.16 -7.11
CA GLY A 147 10.76 -0.96 -6.28
C GLY A 147 11.52 -1.94 -5.39
N ASP A 148 12.53 -2.61 -5.94
CA ASP A 148 13.40 -3.53 -5.18
C ASP A 148 14.09 -2.83 -4.00
N ARG A 149 14.62 -1.62 -4.24
CA ARG A 149 15.23 -0.82 -3.19
C ARG A 149 14.24 -0.48 -2.08
N MET A 150 13.00 -0.14 -2.45
CA MET A 150 11.97 0.17 -1.45
C MET A 150 11.58 -1.07 -0.63
N PHE A 151 11.58 -2.26 -1.22
CA PHE A 151 11.34 -3.51 -0.52
C PHE A 151 12.47 -3.84 0.45
N GLN A 152 13.73 -3.72 0.01
CA GLN A 152 14.89 -3.91 0.86
C GLN A 152 14.90 -2.96 2.07
N LEU A 153 14.49 -1.70 1.89
CA LEU A 153 14.36 -0.75 2.99
C LEU A 153 13.27 -1.17 4.00
N ILE A 154 12.14 -1.70 3.53
CA ILE A 154 11.08 -2.19 4.42
C ILE A 154 11.59 -3.38 5.23
N GLU A 155 12.27 -4.35 4.59
CA GLU A 155 12.86 -5.51 5.26
C GLU A 155 13.88 -5.07 6.30
N TYR A 156 14.87 -4.28 5.91
CA TYR A 156 15.93 -3.78 6.78
C TYR A 156 15.41 -3.11 8.05
N TYR A 157 14.38 -2.25 7.92
CA TYR A 157 13.85 -1.51 9.07
C TYR A 157 12.76 -2.25 9.87
N CYS A 158 12.21 -3.34 9.37
CA CYS A 158 11.19 -4.12 10.09
C CYS A 158 11.74 -5.38 10.79
N GLU A 159 12.99 -5.77 10.49
CA GLU A 159 13.65 -6.90 11.15
C GLU A 159 14.37 -6.50 12.46
N GLU A 160 14.51 -5.20 12.74
CA GLU A 160 14.97 -4.65 14.02
C GLU A 160 13.79 -4.38 14.98
#